data_3b10d12a875f8bf5fdd949262fd71082
#
_entry.id   3b10d12a875f8bf5fdd949262fd71082
#
_cell.length_a   1.000
_cell.length_b   1.000
_cell.length_c   1.000
_cell.angle_alpha   90.00
_cell.angle_beta   90.00
_cell.angle_gamma   90.00
#
_symmetry.space_group_name_H-M   'P 1'
#
loop_
_entity.id
_entity.type
_entity.pdbx_description
1 polymer ?
#
loop_
_entity_poly.entity_id
_entity_poly.type
_entity_poly.pdbx_seq_one_letter_code
_entity_poly.pdbx_strand_id
1 'polypeptide(L)'
;MLRGIDISNWQAGLDADSAFPNVDFVICKATEGVGFVDGYCDGWVQWCRRNGKPWGFYHFANSNDPVKEAVHFIDNTSNYFGEGVPVLDWEGDQGIDWVNEFVRVVHDQTGIWPWIYANPWRFNQGGVEQNCMRWIASYPDVLNPGLDYDPGEPPETDGLVGCWQYASDGRVPGYAGNLDVNIFFGSVGAWQAYAGVPSSGQTDKPTGQSVLENDRFRVTIQEK
;
A
#
# COMPACT_ATOMS: atom_id res chain seq x y z
N MET A 1 0.22 8.55 13.07
CA MET A 1 -0.66 7.78 12.16
C MET A 1 -1.05 8.70 11.02
N LEU A 2 -1.17 8.15 9.82
CA LEU A 2 -1.63 8.88 8.63
C LEU A 2 -2.99 8.32 8.19
N ARG A 3 -3.83 9.18 7.64
CA ARG A 3 -5.15 8.80 7.12
C ARG A 3 -5.21 9.08 5.63
N GLY A 4 -5.71 8.13 4.86
CA GLY A 4 -5.67 8.23 3.41
C GLY A 4 -6.77 7.47 2.72
N ILE A 5 -6.66 7.46 1.41
CA ILE A 5 -7.60 6.77 0.51
C ILE A 5 -6.83 5.85 -0.42
N ASP A 6 -7.52 4.83 -0.92
CA ASP A 6 -7.08 4.13 -2.11
C ASP A 6 -8.14 4.26 -3.23
N ILE A 7 -7.67 4.31 -4.47
CA ILE A 7 -8.47 4.68 -5.64
C ILE A 7 -8.01 3.94 -6.90
N SER A 8 -8.92 3.84 -7.85
CA SER A 8 -8.69 3.27 -9.16
C SER A 8 -9.51 4.02 -10.23
N ASN A 9 -9.50 3.52 -11.44
CA ASN A 9 -10.38 4.00 -12.51
C ASN A 9 -11.87 4.05 -12.14
N TRP A 10 -12.30 3.35 -11.08
CA TRP A 10 -13.66 3.49 -10.52
C TRP A 10 -13.95 4.89 -9.99
N GLN A 11 -12.91 5.63 -9.59
CA GLN A 11 -12.99 7.03 -9.16
C GLN A 11 -12.56 8.01 -10.27
N ALA A 12 -12.82 7.68 -11.54
CA ALA A 12 -12.42 8.47 -12.70
C ALA A 12 -12.88 9.95 -12.68
N GLY A 13 -13.95 10.26 -11.93
CA GLY A 13 -14.45 11.63 -11.74
C GLY A 13 -13.87 12.36 -10.54
N LEU A 14 -12.89 11.78 -9.83
CA LEU A 14 -12.25 12.41 -8.68
C LEU A 14 -11.30 13.52 -9.13
N ASP A 15 -11.54 14.73 -8.63
CA ASP A 15 -10.66 15.87 -8.78
C ASP A 15 -9.60 15.87 -7.66
N ALA A 16 -8.35 15.60 -8.05
CA ALA A 16 -7.23 15.51 -7.12
C ALA A 16 -6.97 16.85 -6.38
N ASP A 17 -7.17 17.98 -7.04
CA ASP A 17 -6.97 19.29 -6.40
C ASP A 17 -8.00 19.56 -5.28
N SER A 18 -9.18 18.97 -5.37
CA SER A 18 -10.23 19.09 -4.36
C SER A 18 -10.14 18.02 -3.26
N ALA A 19 -9.81 16.78 -3.59
CA ALA A 19 -9.86 15.65 -2.67
C ALA A 19 -8.54 15.42 -1.92
N PHE A 20 -7.41 15.41 -2.61
CA PHE A 20 -6.12 15.02 -2.03
C PHE A 20 -5.57 15.96 -0.95
N PRO A 21 -5.85 17.28 -0.92
CA PRO A 21 -5.46 18.11 0.22
C PRO A 21 -6.05 17.65 1.57
N ASN A 22 -7.15 16.90 1.55
CA ASN A 22 -7.87 16.46 2.75
C ASN A 22 -7.38 15.12 3.32
N VAL A 23 -6.43 14.46 2.67
CA VAL A 23 -5.86 13.16 3.10
C VAL A 23 -4.37 13.27 3.32
N ASP A 24 -3.78 12.37 4.13
CA ASP A 24 -2.34 12.34 4.37
C ASP A 24 -1.60 11.53 3.31
N PHE A 25 -2.25 10.51 2.71
CA PHE A 25 -1.68 9.69 1.63
C PHE A 25 -2.74 9.21 0.64
N VAL A 26 -2.26 8.76 -0.52
CA VAL A 26 -3.11 8.17 -1.58
C VAL A 26 -2.44 6.92 -2.12
N ILE A 27 -3.18 5.81 -2.29
CA ILE A 27 -2.71 4.61 -2.98
C ILE A 27 -3.53 4.44 -4.26
N CYS A 28 -2.87 4.33 -5.43
CA CYS A 28 -3.53 4.29 -6.73
C CYS A 28 -3.39 2.91 -7.38
N LYS A 29 -4.47 2.38 -7.97
CA LYS A 29 -4.35 1.22 -8.87
C LYS A 29 -3.44 1.57 -10.04
N ALA A 30 -2.42 0.75 -10.27
CA ALA A 30 -1.53 0.92 -11.41
C ALA A 30 -1.79 -0.12 -12.50
N THR A 31 -1.87 -1.39 -12.11
CA THR A 31 -2.01 -2.49 -13.06
C THR A 31 -2.93 -3.59 -12.54
N GLU A 32 -3.37 -4.48 -13.44
CA GLU A 32 -4.11 -5.70 -13.12
C GLU A 32 -3.73 -6.82 -14.09
N GLY A 33 -3.55 -8.03 -13.57
CA GLY A 33 -3.21 -9.20 -14.37
C GLY A 33 -1.98 -8.97 -15.24
N VAL A 34 -2.03 -9.45 -16.49
CA VAL A 34 -0.88 -9.35 -17.42
C VAL A 34 -1.09 -8.32 -18.55
N GLY A 35 -2.14 -7.50 -18.49
CA GLY A 35 -2.44 -6.64 -19.64
C GLY A 35 -3.21 -5.36 -19.35
N PHE A 36 -3.71 -5.16 -18.15
CA PHE A 36 -4.42 -3.92 -17.80
C PHE A 36 -3.48 -2.92 -17.12
N VAL A 37 -3.56 -1.67 -17.55
CA VAL A 37 -2.89 -0.51 -16.92
C VAL A 37 -3.96 0.55 -16.65
N ASP A 38 -4.02 1.04 -15.42
CA ASP A 38 -4.97 2.07 -15.03
C ASP A 38 -4.54 3.43 -15.57
N GLY A 39 -5.34 3.98 -16.49
CA GLY A 39 -5.02 5.23 -17.18
C GLY A 39 -5.07 6.49 -16.30
N TYR A 40 -5.60 6.40 -15.07
CA TYR A 40 -5.69 7.52 -14.13
C TYR A 40 -4.50 7.56 -13.15
N CYS A 41 -3.84 6.42 -12.93
CA CYS A 41 -2.78 6.27 -11.94
C CYS A 41 -1.69 7.35 -12.07
N ASP A 42 -1.11 7.50 -13.26
CA ASP A 42 -0.01 8.44 -13.46
C ASP A 42 -0.41 9.89 -13.16
N GLY A 43 -1.61 10.30 -13.55
CA GLY A 43 -2.11 11.65 -13.26
C GLY A 43 -2.15 11.94 -11.76
N TRP A 44 -2.63 11.00 -10.95
CA TRP A 44 -2.70 11.11 -9.50
C TRP A 44 -1.32 11.04 -8.84
N VAL A 45 -0.47 10.12 -9.29
CA VAL A 45 0.92 10.02 -8.83
C VAL A 45 1.69 11.32 -9.10
N GLN A 46 1.55 11.90 -10.29
CA GLN A 46 2.19 13.18 -10.61
C GLN A 46 1.68 14.32 -9.73
N TRP A 47 0.38 14.30 -9.38
CA TRP A 47 -0.16 15.26 -8.42
C TRP A 47 0.51 15.09 -7.05
N CYS A 48 0.60 13.88 -6.54
CA CYS A 48 1.25 13.57 -5.26
C CYS A 48 2.73 14.01 -5.25
N ARG A 49 3.47 13.71 -6.31
CA ARG A 49 4.87 14.15 -6.48
C ARG A 49 5.04 15.65 -6.37
N ARG A 50 4.22 16.40 -7.14
CA ARG A 50 4.28 17.89 -7.14
C ARG A 50 3.95 18.51 -5.79
N ASN A 51 3.12 17.84 -4.99
CA ASN A 51 2.64 18.35 -3.71
C ASN A 51 3.33 17.72 -2.49
N GLY A 52 4.35 16.86 -2.70
CA GLY A 52 5.05 16.19 -1.62
C GLY A 52 4.16 15.27 -0.77
N LYS A 53 3.06 14.75 -1.36
CA LYS A 53 2.11 13.87 -0.71
C LYS A 53 2.64 12.44 -0.68
N PRO A 54 2.67 11.73 0.45
CA PRO A 54 2.91 10.29 0.49
C PRO A 54 1.94 9.53 -0.42
N TRP A 55 2.45 8.59 -1.19
CA TRP A 55 1.65 7.82 -2.13
C TRP A 55 2.14 6.39 -2.30
N GLY A 56 1.24 5.51 -2.75
CA GLY A 56 1.53 4.15 -3.13
C GLY A 56 0.85 3.79 -4.46
N PHE A 57 1.18 2.63 -4.96
CA PHE A 57 0.63 2.11 -6.21
C PHE A 57 0.45 0.60 -6.10
N TYR A 58 -0.69 0.09 -6.60
CA TYR A 58 -0.99 -1.32 -6.43
C TYR A 58 -1.23 -2.07 -7.75
N HIS A 59 -0.90 -3.35 -7.71
CA HIS A 59 -1.25 -4.35 -8.70
C HIS A 59 -2.38 -5.21 -8.18
N PHE A 60 -3.48 -5.31 -8.93
CA PHE A 60 -4.59 -6.21 -8.64
C PHE A 60 -4.28 -7.60 -9.23
N ALA A 61 -4.17 -8.61 -8.37
CA ALA A 61 -3.86 -9.97 -8.76
C ALA A 61 -5.01 -10.62 -9.52
N ASN A 62 -4.74 -11.25 -10.66
CA ASN A 62 -5.76 -11.85 -11.55
C ASN A 62 -5.45 -13.30 -11.95
N SER A 63 -4.85 -14.09 -11.05
CA SER A 63 -4.62 -15.54 -11.20
C SER A 63 -3.92 -15.99 -12.50
N ASN A 64 -3.19 -15.11 -13.17
CA ASN A 64 -2.25 -15.49 -14.21
C ASN A 64 -0.97 -16.08 -13.58
N ASP A 65 0.05 -16.32 -14.37
CA ASP A 65 1.36 -16.69 -13.86
C ASP A 65 1.94 -15.56 -12.99
N PRO A 66 2.35 -15.80 -11.71
CA PRO A 66 2.77 -14.74 -10.79
C PRO A 66 3.98 -13.96 -11.28
N VAL A 67 4.91 -14.63 -11.97
CA VAL A 67 6.10 -13.96 -12.54
C VAL A 67 5.70 -13.00 -13.65
N LYS A 68 4.73 -13.38 -14.50
CA LYS A 68 4.26 -12.51 -15.59
C LYS A 68 3.47 -11.32 -15.05
N GLU A 69 2.65 -11.51 -14.01
CA GLU A 69 1.95 -10.40 -13.38
C GLU A 69 2.93 -9.45 -12.69
N ALA A 70 3.93 -9.97 -11.97
CA ALA A 70 4.97 -9.16 -11.35
C ALA A 70 5.80 -8.37 -12.38
N VAL A 71 6.19 -9.00 -13.49
CA VAL A 71 6.89 -8.31 -14.60
C VAL A 71 6.00 -7.24 -15.22
N HIS A 72 4.72 -7.54 -15.48
CA HIS A 72 3.78 -6.53 -15.98
C HIS A 72 3.65 -5.32 -15.03
N PHE A 73 3.56 -5.57 -13.72
CA PHE A 73 3.55 -4.51 -12.71
C PHE A 73 4.82 -3.67 -12.77
N ILE A 74 6.01 -4.30 -12.73
CA ILE A 74 7.30 -3.61 -12.74
C ILE A 74 7.50 -2.80 -14.02
N ASP A 75 7.23 -3.38 -15.18
CA ASP A 75 7.45 -2.73 -16.49
C ASP A 75 6.63 -1.45 -16.64
N ASN A 76 5.41 -1.42 -16.08
CA ASN A 76 4.52 -0.26 -16.16
C ASN A 76 4.70 0.74 -15.02
N THR A 77 5.48 0.42 -13.98
CA THR A 77 5.66 1.27 -12.79
C THR A 77 7.11 1.46 -12.40
N SER A 78 8.06 1.11 -13.28
CA SER A 78 9.50 1.14 -12.97
C SER A 78 10.00 2.49 -12.45
N ASN A 79 9.39 3.59 -12.87
CA ASN A 79 9.69 4.95 -12.43
C ASN A 79 9.00 5.34 -11.10
N TYR A 80 8.27 4.44 -10.46
CA TYR A 80 7.59 4.67 -9.18
C TYR A 80 8.34 4.09 -7.99
N PHE A 81 9.12 3.04 -8.21
CA PHE A 81 9.95 2.43 -7.17
C PHE A 81 11.00 3.40 -6.64
N GLY A 82 11.18 3.41 -5.32
CA GLY A 82 12.05 4.36 -4.65
C GLY A 82 11.41 5.72 -4.34
N GLU A 83 10.12 5.90 -4.68
CA GLU A 83 9.34 7.11 -4.38
C GLU A 83 7.99 6.79 -3.74
N GLY A 84 7.24 5.82 -4.28
CA GLY A 84 5.96 5.35 -3.77
C GLY A 84 6.03 3.93 -3.23
N VAL A 85 5.09 3.57 -2.37
CA VAL A 85 4.98 2.22 -1.81
C VAL A 85 4.34 1.27 -2.81
N PRO A 86 5.02 0.18 -3.24
CA PRO A 86 4.41 -0.84 -4.08
C PRO A 86 3.50 -1.74 -3.26
N VAL A 87 2.38 -2.19 -3.83
CA VAL A 87 1.42 -3.06 -3.16
C VAL A 87 0.94 -4.16 -4.09
N LEU A 88 0.83 -5.39 -3.58
CA LEU A 88 0.05 -6.47 -4.17
C LEU A 88 -1.34 -6.48 -3.54
N ASP A 89 -2.37 -6.34 -4.35
CA ASP A 89 -3.77 -6.49 -3.97
C ASP A 89 -4.22 -7.94 -4.22
N TRP A 90 -4.43 -8.69 -3.13
CA TRP A 90 -4.73 -10.12 -3.15
C TRP A 90 -6.15 -10.40 -2.68
N GLU A 91 -7.09 -10.38 -3.61
CA GLU A 91 -8.51 -10.64 -3.34
C GLU A 91 -9.07 -11.90 -4.03
N GLY A 92 -8.41 -12.35 -5.08
CA GLY A 92 -8.83 -13.49 -5.91
C GLY A 92 -8.49 -14.87 -5.31
N ASP A 93 -8.54 -15.90 -6.13
CA ASP A 93 -8.33 -17.31 -5.72
C ASP A 93 -6.84 -17.73 -5.68
N GLN A 94 -5.90 -16.77 -5.75
CA GLN A 94 -4.48 -17.06 -5.70
C GLN A 94 -4.11 -17.69 -4.35
N GLY A 95 -3.33 -18.78 -4.41
CA GLY A 95 -2.77 -19.41 -3.23
C GLY A 95 -1.55 -18.64 -2.69
N ILE A 96 -1.14 -18.99 -1.47
CA ILE A 96 0.01 -18.36 -0.78
C ILE A 96 1.30 -18.47 -1.57
N ASP A 97 1.55 -19.60 -2.23
CA ASP A 97 2.75 -19.80 -3.07
C ASP A 97 2.78 -18.80 -4.23
N TRP A 98 1.63 -18.54 -4.85
CA TRP A 98 1.49 -17.54 -5.91
C TRP A 98 1.84 -16.13 -5.41
N VAL A 99 1.28 -15.77 -4.25
CA VAL A 99 1.51 -14.45 -3.61
C VAL A 99 2.98 -14.29 -3.26
N ASN A 100 3.58 -15.30 -2.65
CA ASN A 100 4.99 -15.28 -2.27
C ASN A 100 5.91 -15.18 -3.48
N GLU A 101 5.58 -15.87 -4.58
CA GLU A 101 6.36 -15.76 -5.83
C GLU A 101 6.28 -14.37 -6.43
N PHE A 102 5.07 -13.78 -6.52
CA PHE A 102 4.89 -12.41 -7.02
C PHE A 102 5.74 -11.41 -6.24
N VAL A 103 5.63 -11.41 -4.89
CA VAL A 103 6.33 -10.41 -4.08
C VAL A 103 7.85 -10.60 -4.09
N ARG A 104 8.33 -11.85 -4.23
CA ARG A 104 9.77 -12.12 -4.40
C ARG A 104 10.30 -11.61 -5.72
N VAL A 105 9.57 -11.82 -6.82
CA VAL A 105 9.96 -11.29 -8.14
C VAL A 105 10.04 -9.76 -8.09
N VAL A 106 9.07 -9.09 -7.47
CA VAL A 106 9.12 -7.64 -7.29
C VAL A 106 10.35 -7.23 -6.48
N HIS A 107 10.56 -7.87 -5.32
CA HIS A 107 11.72 -7.57 -4.48
C HIS A 107 13.06 -7.83 -5.18
N ASP A 108 13.22 -8.97 -5.85
CA ASP A 108 14.48 -9.35 -6.50
C ASP A 108 14.86 -8.39 -7.64
N GLN A 109 13.88 -7.79 -8.32
CA GLN A 109 14.13 -6.85 -9.41
C GLN A 109 14.25 -5.40 -8.95
N THR A 110 13.62 -5.01 -7.82
CA THR A 110 13.55 -3.61 -7.40
C THR A 110 14.29 -3.32 -6.09
N GLY A 111 14.59 -4.35 -5.29
CA GLY A 111 15.13 -4.21 -3.93
C GLY A 111 14.09 -3.81 -2.88
N ILE A 112 12.80 -3.68 -3.25
CA ILE A 112 11.74 -3.20 -2.36
C ILE A 112 10.70 -4.30 -2.16
N TRP A 113 10.41 -4.65 -0.89
CA TRP A 113 9.31 -5.55 -0.57
C TRP A 113 7.97 -4.81 -0.72
N PRO A 114 7.05 -5.29 -1.57
CA PRO A 114 5.72 -4.69 -1.64
C PRO A 114 4.92 -4.99 -0.37
N TRP A 115 3.98 -4.11 -0.04
CA TRP A 115 2.93 -4.47 0.90
C TRP A 115 2.01 -5.51 0.27
N ILE A 116 1.28 -6.26 1.11
CA ILE A 116 0.21 -7.15 0.64
C ILE A 116 -1.11 -6.65 1.25
N TYR A 117 -2.07 -6.34 0.37
CA TYR A 117 -3.45 -6.06 0.75
C TYR A 117 -4.27 -7.33 0.66
N ALA A 118 -4.98 -7.66 1.73
CA ALA A 118 -5.97 -8.74 1.80
C ALA A 118 -6.84 -8.61 3.05
N ASN A 119 -7.90 -9.43 3.15
CA ASN A 119 -8.61 -9.58 4.42
C ASN A 119 -7.77 -10.37 5.47
N PRO A 120 -8.01 -10.18 6.78
CA PRO A 120 -7.23 -10.82 7.85
C PRO A 120 -7.23 -12.35 7.78
N TRP A 121 -8.31 -12.98 7.31
CA TRP A 121 -8.42 -14.43 7.20
C TRP A 121 -7.34 -15.03 6.30
N ARG A 122 -7.00 -14.35 5.19
CA ARG A 122 -5.96 -14.83 4.26
C ARG A 122 -4.59 -14.87 4.91
N PHE A 123 -4.23 -13.84 5.65
CA PHE A 123 -2.97 -13.80 6.38
C PHE A 123 -2.89 -14.89 7.45
N ASN A 124 -4.00 -15.14 8.16
CA ASN A 124 -4.07 -16.13 9.24
C ASN A 124 -4.05 -17.58 8.75
N GLN A 125 -4.00 -17.85 7.44
CA GLN A 125 -3.63 -19.16 6.91
C GLN A 125 -2.15 -19.50 7.16
N GLY A 126 -1.32 -18.50 7.44
CA GLY A 126 0.12 -18.64 7.64
C GLY A 126 0.91 -18.82 6.34
N GLY A 127 2.22 -18.63 6.40
CA GLY A 127 3.12 -18.87 5.28
C GLY A 127 3.26 -17.71 4.28
N VAL A 128 2.58 -16.58 4.50
CA VAL A 128 2.76 -15.38 3.68
C VAL A 128 4.10 -14.72 4.02
N GLU A 129 4.84 -14.26 2.99
CA GLU A 129 6.16 -13.64 3.13
C GLU A 129 6.20 -12.58 4.23
N GLN A 130 7.07 -12.78 5.24
CA GLN A 130 7.08 -11.98 6.47
C GLN A 130 7.77 -10.60 6.29
N ASN A 131 8.54 -10.41 5.22
CA ASN A 131 9.12 -9.11 4.91
C ASN A 131 8.11 -8.12 4.31
N CYS A 132 6.93 -8.61 3.90
CA CYS A 132 5.85 -7.80 3.38
C CYS A 132 4.95 -7.29 4.52
N MET A 133 4.75 -5.98 4.61
CA MET A 133 3.79 -5.39 5.53
C MET A 133 2.35 -5.75 5.13
N ARG A 134 1.48 -5.97 6.11
CA ARG A 134 0.05 -6.26 5.90
C ARG A 134 -0.74 -4.96 5.81
N TRP A 135 -1.42 -4.75 4.70
CA TRP A 135 -2.50 -3.80 4.56
C TRP A 135 -3.81 -4.59 4.59
N ILE A 136 -4.54 -4.50 5.67
CA ILE A 136 -5.73 -5.33 5.87
C ILE A 136 -7.01 -4.62 5.46
N ALA A 137 -7.96 -5.39 4.89
CA ALA A 137 -9.33 -4.97 4.65
C ALA A 137 -10.24 -5.60 5.70
N SER A 138 -10.80 -4.79 6.59
CA SER A 138 -11.76 -5.24 7.60
C SER A 138 -12.62 -4.06 8.04
N TYR A 139 -13.93 -4.18 7.86
CA TYR A 139 -14.84 -3.05 8.02
C TYR A 139 -15.62 -3.19 9.32
N PRO A 140 -15.44 -2.29 10.31
CA PRO A 140 -16.33 -2.17 11.45
C PRO A 140 -17.75 -1.77 10.98
N ASP A 141 -18.75 -2.04 11.82
CA ASP A 141 -20.15 -1.72 11.53
C ASP A 141 -20.40 -0.20 11.67
N VAL A 142 -19.95 0.55 10.67
CA VAL A 142 -20.13 2.00 10.55
C VAL A 142 -20.46 2.34 9.10
N LEU A 143 -21.37 3.30 8.90
CA LEU A 143 -21.77 3.76 7.58
C LEU A 143 -21.14 5.13 7.28
N ASN A 144 -20.59 5.27 6.08
CA ASN A 144 -20.04 6.51 5.56
C ASN A 144 -19.05 7.22 6.52
N PRO A 145 -18.06 6.52 7.10
CA PRO A 145 -17.14 7.15 8.02
C PRO A 145 -16.32 8.24 7.33
N GLY A 146 -16.04 9.32 8.05
CA GLY A 146 -15.04 10.31 7.64
C GLY A 146 -13.63 9.84 7.99
N LEU A 147 -12.63 10.61 7.56
CA LEU A 147 -11.23 10.34 7.91
C LEU A 147 -10.91 10.54 9.40
N ASP A 148 -11.75 11.28 10.12
CA ASP A 148 -11.63 11.52 11.57
C ASP A 148 -12.23 10.38 12.42
N TYR A 149 -12.95 9.44 11.80
CA TYR A 149 -13.47 8.26 12.50
C TYR A 149 -12.32 7.41 13.07
N ASP A 150 -12.45 7.00 14.33
CA ASP A 150 -11.53 6.07 14.97
C ASP A 150 -12.11 4.64 14.93
N PRO A 151 -11.59 3.75 14.07
CA PRO A 151 -12.06 2.38 13.99
C PRO A 151 -11.57 1.48 15.14
N GLY A 152 -10.77 2.01 16.06
CA GLY A 152 -10.18 1.26 17.18
C GLY A 152 -8.91 0.51 16.80
N GLU A 153 -8.73 -0.67 17.37
CA GLU A 153 -7.57 -1.54 17.09
C GLU A 153 -7.81 -2.39 15.83
N PRO A 154 -6.82 -2.51 14.95
CA PRO A 154 -6.93 -3.37 13.78
C PRO A 154 -7.03 -4.85 14.18
N PRO A 155 -7.72 -5.69 13.40
CA PRO A 155 -7.68 -7.14 13.57
C PRO A 155 -6.25 -7.69 13.57
N GLU A 156 -5.99 -8.67 14.43
CA GLU A 156 -4.71 -9.38 14.45
C GLU A 156 -4.54 -10.26 13.22
N THR A 157 -3.32 -10.32 12.70
CA THR A 157 -2.93 -11.18 11.58
C THR A 157 -1.57 -11.83 11.83
N ASP A 158 -1.28 -12.90 11.07
CA ASP A 158 0.09 -13.39 10.94
C ASP A 158 0.91 -12.36 10.13
N GLY A 159 1.84 -11.70 10.81
CA GLY A 159 2.66 -10.62 10.28
C GLY A 159 2.28 -9.22 10.76
N LEU A 160 3.10 -8.25 10.38
CA LEU A 160 2.94 -6.87 10.83
C LEU A 160 1.80 -6.16 10.08
N VAL A 161 0.75 -5.78 10.80
CA VAL A 161 -0.28 -4.87 10.28
C VAL A 161 0.22 -3.43 10.35
N GLY A 162 0.50 -2.83 9.22
CA GLY A 162 0.93 -1.44 9.14
C GLY A 162 -0.09 -0.50 8.52
N CYS A 163 -1.05 -1.05 7.75
CA CYS A 163 -2.14 -0.28 7.16
C CYS A 163 -3.47 -1.03 7.29
N TRP A 164 -4.56 -0.28 7.45
CA TRP A 164 -5.91 -0.82 7.59
C TRP A 164 -6.91 -0.02 6.75
N GLN A 165 -7.52 -0.67 5.75
CA GLN A 165 -8.71 -0.16 5.07
C GLN A 165 -9.94 -0.52 5.93
N TYR A 166 -10.53 0.49 6.55
CA TYR A 166 -11.60 0.30 7.52
C TYR A 166 -13.00 0.58 6.97
N ALA A 167 -13.13 1.08 5.76
CA ALA A 167 -14.41 1.18 5.06
C ALA A 167 -14.19 1.38 3.54
N SER A 168 -15.22 0.99 2.77
CA SER A 168 -15.30 1.21 1.31
C SER A 168 -16.40 2.21 0.91
N ASP A 169 -17.07 2.80 1.89
CA ASP A 169 -18.10 3.82 1.70
C ASP A 169 -17.78 5.16 2.39
N GLY A 170 -16.48 5.38 2.67
CA GLY A 170 -16.00 6.56 3.37
C GLY A 170 -16.34 7.88 2.66
N ARG A 171 -16.34 8.96 3.44
CA ARG A 171 -16.61 10.32 2.96
C ARG A 171 -15.40 11.20 3.17
N VAL A 172 -14.92 11.78 2.07
CA VAL A 172 -13.77 12.67 2.06
C VAL A 172 -14.18 13.99 1.42
N PRO A 173 -13.88 15.13 2.03
CA PRO A 173 -14.16 16.44 1.41
C PRO A 173 -13.52 16.52 0.01
N GLY A 174 -14.23 17.10 -0.94
CA GLY A 174 -13.78 17.23 -2.32
C GLY A 174 -14.21 16.10 -3.25
N TYR A 175 -14.85 15.03 -2.72
CA TYR A 175 -15.44 13.97 -3.54
C TYR A 175 -16.80 13.54 -2.99
N ALA A 176 -17.80 13.46 -3.87
CA ALA A 176 -19.18 13.15 -3.47
C ALA A 176 -19.50 11.64 -3.42
N GLY A 177 -18.65 10.82 -4.03
CA GLY A 177 -18.82 9.36 -4.08
C GLY A 177 -18.28 8.65 -2.84
N ASN A 178 -18.41 7.34 -2.84
CA ASN A 178 -17.78 6.47 -1.85
C ASN A 178 -16.29 6.35 -2.13
N LEU A 179 -15.50 6.31 -1.07
CA LEU A 179 -14.06 6.10 -1.12
C LEU A 179 -13.64 5.04 -0.11
N ASP A 180 -12.65 4.27 -0.50
CA ASP A 180 -11.92 3.39 0.41
C ASP A 180 -11.07 4.25 1.33
N VAL A 181 -11.28 4.14 2.64
CA VAL A 181 -10.60 4.96 3.65
C VAL A 181 -9.71 4.10 4.54
N ASN A 182 -8.52 4.64 4.83
CA ASN A 182 -7.40 3.89 5.37
C ASN A 182 -6.72 4.61 6.53
N ILE A 183 -6.12 3.83 7.45
CA ILE A 183 -5.15 4.29 8.43
C ILE A 183 -3.82 3.58 8.21
N PHE A 184 -2.75 4.33 8.09
CA PHE A 184 -1.38 3.83 8.20
C PHE A 184 -0.84 4.11 9.61
N PHE A 185 -0.39 3.07 10.30
CA PHE A 185 0.07 3.13 11.69
C PHE A 185 1.52 3.62 11.82
N GLY A 186 1.96 4.49 10.94
CA GLY A 186 3.32 5.05 10.91
C GLY A 186 3.35 6.56 10.70
N SER A 187 4.57 7.08 10.60
CA SER A 187 4.88 8.46 10.21
C SER A 187 5.15 8.55 8.70
N VAL A 188 5.29 9.77 8.18
CA VAL A 188 5.76 10.01 6.81
C VAL A 188 7.14 9.38 6.58
N GLY A 189 8.04 9.46 7.58
CA GLY A 189 9.36 8.83 7.48
C GLY A 189 9.29 7.29 7.39
N ALA A 190 8.37 6.66 8.12
CA ALA A 190 8.12 5.22 7.99
C ALA A 190 7.55 4.87 6.61
N TRP A 191 6.62 5.69 6.08
CA TRP A 191 6.12 5.54 4.72
C TRP A 191 7.24 5.57 3.68
N GLN A 192 8.12 6.59 3.79
CA GLN A 192 9.28 6.75 2.90
C GLN A 192 10.24 5.56 2.96
N ALA A 193 10.44 4.98 4.16
CA ALA A 193 11.28 3.78 4.31
C ALA A 193 10.67 2.58 3.56
N TYR A 194 9.35 2.37 3.63
CA TYR A 194 8.66 1.33 2.84
C TYR A 194 8.70 1.60 1.35
N ALA A 195 8.70 2.85 0.94
CA ALA A 195 8.84 3.23 -0.47
C ALA A 195 10.27 3.06 -1.01
N GLY A 196 11.25 2.77 -0.14
CA GLY A 196 12.65 2.68 -0.51
C GLY A 196 13.32 4.04 -0.75
N VAL A 197 12.73 5.13 -0.23
CA VAL A 197 13.33 6.47 -0.33
C VAL A 197 14.59 6.53 0.53
N PRO A 198 15.77 6.86 -0.03
CA PRO A 198 16.99 6.99 0.76
C PRO A 198 16.83 8.03 1.87
N SER A 199 17.22 7.70 3.11
CA SER A 199 17.22 8.65 4.20
C SER A 199 18.18 9.80 3.87
N SER A 200 17.66 11.03 3.78
CA SER A 200 18.48 12.23 3.58
C SER A 200 19.29 12.52 4.85
N GLY A 201 20.54 12.09 4.91
CA GLY A 201 21.51 12.54 5.90
C GLY A 201 22.00 11.52 6.92
N GLN A 202 22.54 10.40 6.47
CA GLN A 202 23.60 9.70 7.23
C GLN A 202 24.56 9.05 6.22
N THR A 203 25.79 9.56 6.17
CA THR A 203 26.93 8.97 5.45
C THR A 203 27.59 7.86 6.23
N ASP A 204 26.91 7.24 7.17
CA ASP A 204 27.40 6.08 7.90
C ASP A 204 26.63 4.85 7.44
N LYS A 205 27.36 3.89 6.83
CA LYS A 205 26.87 2.55 6.63
C LYS A 205 26.26 2.04 7.92
N PRO A 206 24.98 1.64 7.98
CA PRO A 206 24.48 0.98 9.16
C PRO A 206 25.09 -0.41 9.24
N THR A 207 26.05 -0.56 10.13
CA THR A 207 26.33 -1.86 10.74
C THR A 207 25.36 -2.01 11.90
N GLY A 208 24.27 -2.73 11.70
CA GLY A 208 23.37 -3.07 12.80
C GLY A 208 21.91 -2.68 12.58
N GLN A 209 21.06 -3.38 13.23
CA GLN A 209 19.61 -3.29 13.26
C GLN A 209 19.04 -1.87 13.19
N SER A 210 18.28 -1.53 12.16
CA SER A 210 17.39 -0.38 12.18
C SER A 210 16.08 -0.77 12.87
N VAL A 211 15.74 -0.03 13.90
CA VAL A 211 14.48 -0.19 14.62
C VAL A 211 13.56 0.93 14.16
N LEU A 212 12.49 0.59 13.48
CA LEU A 212 11.39 1.52 13.23
C LEU A 212 10.43 1.41 14.43
N GLU A 213 10.47 2.40 15.31
CA GLU A 213 9.52 2.52 16.42
C GLU A 213 8.37 3.45 15.99
N ASN A 214 7.16 2.97 16.07
CA ASN A 214 5.99 3.81 16.23
C ASN A 214 5.37 3.54 17.61
N ASP A 215 4.48 4.38 18.06
CA ASP A 215 3.91 4.32 19.39
C ASP A 215 3.18 3.00 19.73
N ARG A 216 2.96 2.13 18.74
CA ARG A 216 2.24 0.85 18.88
C ARG A 216 3.00 -0.38 18.38
N PHE A 217 3.98 -0.23 17.46
CA PHE A 217 4.65 -1.35 16.82
C PHE A 217 6.17 -1.15 16.77
N ARG A 218 6.90 -2.19 17.14
CA ARG A 218 8.36 -2.24 17.05
C ARG A 218 8.74 -3.19 15.91
N VAL A 219 9.28 -2.66 14.82
CA VAL A 219 9.83 -3.47 13.72
C VAL A 219 11.34 -3.52 13.84
N THR A 220 11.89 -4.71 13.94
CA THR A 220 13.34 -4.92 13.86
C THR A 220 13.66 -5.50 12.49
N ILE A 221 14.35 -4.73 11.65
CA ILE A 221 14.89 -5.21 10.37
C ILE A 221 16.27 -5.78 10.64
N GLN A 222 16.44 -7.09 10.46
CA GLN A 222 17.75 -7.75 10.48
C GLN A 222 18.24 -7.88 9.05
N GLU A 223 19.32 -7.18 8.73
CA GLU A 223 20.09 -7.45 7.53
C GLU A 223 20.89 -8.75 7.71
N LYS A 224 20.82 -9.64 6.71
CA LYS A 224 21.68 -10.82 6.62
C LYS A 224 22.94 -10.52 5.85
#